data_efc5b05aa6488a01f9b9904885b14eed
#
_entry.id   efc5b05aa6488a01f9b9904885b14eed
#
_cell.length_a   1.000
_cell.length_b   1.000
_cell.length_c   1.000
_cell.angle_alpha   90.00
_cell.angle_beta   90.00
_cell.angle_gamma   90.00
#
_symmetry.space_group_name_H-M   'P 1'
#
loop_
_entity.id
_entity.type
_entity.pdbx_description
1 polymer ?
#
loop_
_entity_poly.entity_id
_entity_poly.type
_entity_poly.pdbx_seq_one_letter_code
_entity_poly.pdbx_strand_id
1 'polypeptide(L)'
;MSDRRIFLHSGGPLGPAGLAALPAFLGGRRRVAFVTAASLHDESAYFERVRATLAPPPPEGAGLELVHLRWNDRPLETLASAEALFMGGGNTYALLKRLEESGLVEAVRARALAGMPYMGASAGSNVAGPNILTTNDWNVVALDRFGALGLVPFNINPHYKETDPAMAPYSETRDDRIREYHAVNANPVVGLEEGSWLVVQDGAVTADGGARVKLFRRGEEPVWYQPGDRLPVR
;
A
#
# COMPACT_ATOMS: atom_id res chain seq x y z
N MET A 1 12.31 -19.39 1.32
CA MET A 1 11.80 -18.06 0.97
C MET A 1 10.86 -17.65 2.08
N SER A 2 10.99 -16.44 2.61
CA SER A 2 10.17 -16.01 3.74
C SER A 2 8.69 -16.03 3.37
N ASP A 3 7.87 -16.48 4.29
CA ASP A 3 6.39 -16.54 4.23
C ASP A 3 5.80 -15.12 4.28
N ARG A 4 6.17 -14.28 3.29
CA ARG A 4 5.73 -12.90 3.21
C ARG A 4 4.26 -12.86 2.88
N ARG A 5 3.51 -12.12 3.68
CA ARG A 5 2.10 -11.84 3.49
C ARG A 5 1.90 -10.34 3.34
N ILE A 6 1.67 -9.88 2.12
CA ILE A 6 1.53 -8.45 1.81
C ILE A 6 0.25 -8.24 1.01
N PHE A 7 -0.58 -7.31 1.47
CA PHE A 7 -1.84 -6.90 0.85
C PHE A 7 -1.75 -5.41 0.52
N LEU A 8 -1.80 -5.06 -0.77
CA LEU A 8 -1.60 -3.68 -1.24
C LEU A 8 -2.85 -3.20 -1.97
N HIS A 9 -3.62 -2.37 -1.29
CA HIS A 9 -4.87 -1.81 -1.79
C HIS A 9 -4.65 -0.44 -2.45
N SER A 10 -5.39 -0.14 -3.53
CA SER A 10 -5.31 1.17 -4.20
C SER A 10 -5.64 2.33 -3.25
N GLY A 11 -6.80 2.28 -2.62
CA GLY A 11 -7.30 3.31 -1.71
C GLY A 11 -8.81 3.23 -1.56
N GLY A 12 -9.39 4.17 -0.83
CA GLY A 12 -10.82 4.19 -0.56
C GLY A 12 -11.29 3.04 0.35
N PRO A 13 -12.60 2.81 0.47
CA PRO A 13 -13.16 1.69 1.24
C PRO A 13 -12.84 0.34 0.57
N LEU A 14 -12.48 -0.65 1.39
CA LEU A 14 -12.20 -2.02 0.90
C LEU A 14 -13.41 -2.71 0.24
N GLY A 15 -14.61 -2.23 0.51
CA GLY A 15 -15.84 -2.89 0.07
C GLY A 15 -16.04 -4.29 0.67
N PRO A 16 -17.20 -4.94 0.44
CA PRO A 16 -17.52 -6.24 1.04
C PRO A 16 -16.51 -7.34 0.66
N ALA A 17 -16.06 -7.39 -0.58
CA ALA A 17 -15.11 -8.41 -1.04
C ALA A 17 -13.75 -8.27 -0.35
N GLY A 18 -13.23 -7.04 -0.22
CA GLY A 18 -11.99 -6.78 0.49
C GLY A 18 -12.07 -7.10 1.97
N LEU A 19 -13.17 -6.73 2.64
CA LEU A 19 -13.41 -7.07 4.04
C LEU A 19 -13.46 -8.59 4.26
N ALA A 20 -14.11 -9.32 3.36
CA ALA A 20 -14.18 -10.78 3.42
C ALA A 20 -12.83 -11.48 3.18
N ALA A 21 -11.93 -10.86 2.42
CA ALA A 21 -10.60 -11.42 2.13
C ALA A 21 -9.63 -11.30 3.31
N LEU A 22 -9.79 -10.29 4.19
CA LEU A 22 -8.81 -10.00 5.25
C LEU A 22 -8.62 -11.13 6.27
N PRO A 23 -9.65 -11.81 6.80
CA PRO A 23 -9.45 -12.89 7.78
C PRO A 23 -8.57 -14.03 7.24
N ALA A 24 -8.78 -14.45 6.00
CA ALA A 24 -7.97 -15.49 5.35
C ALA A 24 -6.54 -15.00 5.12
N PHE A 25 -6.37 -13.78 4.63
CA PHE A 25 -5.05 -13.16 4.45
C PHE A 25 -4.28 -13.08 5.77
N LEU A 26 -4.92 -12.68 6.86
CA LEU A 26 -4.31 -12.53 8.17
C LEU A 26 -3.99 -13.87 8.86
N GLY A 27 -4.60 -14.98 8.42
CA GLY A 27 -4.35 -16.32 8.97
C GLY A 27 -4.67 -16.42 10.46
N GLY A 28 -5.80 -15.86 10.86
CA GLY A 28 -6.30 -15.88 12.24
C GLY A 28 -5.74 -14.77 13.16
N ARG A 29 -4.81 -13.97 12.70
CA ARG A 29 -4.30 -12.82 13.46
C ARG A 29 -5.34 -11.71 13.50
N ARG A 30 -5.53 -11.10 14.66
CA ARG A 30 -6.61 -10.12 14.86
C ARG A 30 -6.10 -8.78 15.39
N ARG A 31 -4.99 -8.78 16.13
CA ARG A 31 -4.42 -7.56 16.71
C ARG A 31 -3.53 -6.84 15.69
N VAL A 32 -4.05 -5.77 15.10
CA VAL A 32 -3.44 -5.05 13.99
C VAL A 32 -3.01 -3.66 14.43
N ALA A 33 -1.71 -3.35 14.33
CA ALA A 33 -1.24 -1.98 14.48
C ALA A 33 -1.63 -1.17 13.24
N PHE A 34 -2.41 -0.11 13.42
CA PHE A 34 -2.81 0.78 12.34
C PHE A 34 -2.01 2.09 12.41
N VAL A 35 -1.21 2.34 11.37
CA VAL A 35 -0.35 3.51 11.22
C VAL A 35 -1.11 4.59 10.47
N THR A 36 -1.29 5.76 11.09
CA THR A 36 -1.98 6.92 10.51
C THR A 36 -1.02 8.01 10.03
N ALA A 37 0.28 7.74 10.07
CA ALA A 37 1.37 8.70 9.83
C ALA A 37 1.37 9.38 8.44
N ALA A 38 0.58 8.91 7.49
CA ALA A 38 0.34 9.58 6.21
C ALA A 38 -0.65 10.77 6.32
N SER A 39 -1.46 10.83 7.38
CA SER A 39 -2.44 11.90 7.56
C SER A 39 -1.76 13.20 7.99
N LEU A 40 -1.98 14.26 7.22
CA LEU A 40 -1.59 15.63 7.56
C LEU A 40 -2.68 16.37 8.34
N HIS A 41 -3.78 15.69 8.66
CA HIS A 41 -4.93 16.20 9.40
C HIS A 41 -5.07 15.45 10.72
N ASP A 42 -6.29 15.27 11.21
CA ASP A 42 -6.58 14.57 12.44
C ASP A 42 -6.35 13.05 12.33
N GLU A 43 -5.21 12.58 12.84
CA GLU A 43 -4.84 11.18 12.85
C GLU A 43 -5.79 10.33 13.72
N SER A 44 -6.34 10.91 14.80
CA SER A 44 -7.27 10.21 15.69
C SER A 44 -8.62 10.01 15.03
N ALA A 45 -9.17 11.02 14.37
CA ALA A 45 -10.40 10.90 13.61
C ALA A 45 -10.23 9.90 12.44
N TYR A 46 -9.07 9.87 11.81
CA TYR A 46 -8.76 8.88 10.78
C TYR A 46 -8.73 7.45 11.36
N PHE A 47 -8.05 7.26 12.48
CA PHE A 47 -8.01 5.98 13.18
C PHE A 47 -9.42 5.49 13.52
N GLU A 48 -10.26 6.31 14.15
CA GLU A 48 -11.61 5.94 14.58
C GLU A 48 -12.51 5.57 13.39
N ARG A 49 -12.41 6.29 12.27
CA ARG A 49 -13.16 5.97 11.05
C ARG A 49 -12.80 4.59 10.51
N VAL A 50 -11.51 4.27 10.42
CA VAL A 50 -11.04 2.96 9.93
C VAL A 50 -11.37 1.85 10.94
N ARG A 51 -11.24 2.13 12.24
CA ARG A 51 -11.64 1.20 13.31
C ARG A 51 -13.12 0.85 13.21
N ALA A 52 -13.98 1.83 13.00
CA ALA A 52 -15.42 1.60 12.83
C ALA A 52 -15.75 0.69 11.63
N THR A 53 -14.90 0.67 10.60
CA THR A 53 -15.08 -0.19 9.42
C THR A 53 -14.52 -1.59 9.64
N LEU A 54 -13.37 -1.74 10.28
CA LEU A 54 -12.65 -3.01 10.33
C LEU A 54 -12.92 -3.82 11.62
N ALA A 55 -13.28 -3.16 12.73
CA ALA A 55 -13.50 -3.83 14.00
C ALA A 55 -14.80 -4.67 14.09
N PRO A 56 -15.94 -4.30 13.47
CA PRO A 56 -17.11 -5.13 13.50
C PRO A 56 -16.83 -6.54 12.96
N PRO A 57 -17.52 -7.58 13.45
CA PRO A 57 -17.39 -8.92 12.88
C PRO A 57 -17.97 -8.98 11.46
N PRO A 58 -17.60 -9.99 10.65
CA PRO A 58 -18.23 -10.20 9.35
C PRO A 58 -19.75 -10.43 9.49
N PRO A 59 -20.58 -9.99 8.54
CA PRO A 59 -20.17 -9.38 7.24
C PRO A 59 -19.94 -7.86 7.27
N GLU A 60 -20.24 -7.17 8.37
CA GLU A 60 -20.19 -5.71 8.48
C GLU A 60 -18.75 -5.17 8.53
N GLY A 61 -17.79 -5.97 8.98
CA GLY A 61 -16.37 -5.65 9.09
C GLY A 61 -15.49 -6.88 8.95
N ALA A 62 -14.28 -6.82 9.48
CA ALA A 62 -13.30 -7.90 9.45
C ALA A 62 -13.00 -8.52 10.83
N GLY A 63 -13.64 -8.04 11.89
CA GLY A 63 -13.46 -8.52 13.26
C GLY A 63 -12.07 -8.26 13.83
N LEU A 64 -11.41 -7.13 13.46
CA LEU A 64 -10.06 -6.80 13.86
C LEU A 64 -10.01 -5.97 15.14
N GLU A 65 -9.01 -6.24 15.97
CA GLU A 65 -8.60 -5.37 17.08
C GLU A 65 -7.56 -4.38 16.56
N LEU A 66 -7.97 -3.15 16.24
CA LEU A 66 -7.04 -2.12 15.80
C LEU A 66 -6.38 -1.42 17.00
N VAL A 67 -5.04 -1.35 16.94
CA VAL A 67 -4.23 -0.57 17.89
C VAL A 67 -3.65 0.63 17.14
N HIS A 68 -3.88 1.83 17.65
CA HIS A 68 -3.37 3.05 17.02
C HIS A 68 -1.85 3.14 17.19
N LEU A 69 -1.11 2.92 16.12
CA LEU A 69 0.32 3.15 16.09
C LEU A 69 0.60 4.59 15.68
N ARG A 70 0.87 5.44 16.68
CA ARG A 70 1.31 6.82 16.48
C ARG A 70 2.82 6.86 16.29
N TRP A 71 3.29 7.50 15.25
CA TRP A 71 4.73 7.58 14.91
C TRP A 71 5.58 8.31 15.98
N ASN A 72 4.96 9.15 16.79
CA ASN A 72 5.59 10.00 17.82
C ASN A 72 5.27 9.60 19.27
N ASP A 73 4.64 8.43 19.49
CA ASP A 73 4.30 7.92 20.82
C ASP A 73 4.60 6.42 20.91
N ARG A 74 5.79 6.06 21.36
CA ARG A 74 6.29 4.71 21.55
C ARG A 74 5.98 3.74 20.38
N PRO A 75 6.31 4.15 19.14
CA PRO A 75 5.88 3.41 17.95
C PRO A 75 6.45 1.99 17.89
N LEU A 76 7.66 1.78 18.34
CA LEU A 76 8.31 0.47 18.31
C LEU A 76 7.69 -0.51 19.32
N GLU A 77 7.28 -0.04 20.50
CA GLU A 77 6.57 -0.85 21.49
C GLU A 77 5.19 -1.26 20.96
N THR A 78 4.46 -0.33 20.38
CA THR A 78 3.15 -0.59 19.76
C THR A 78 3.29 -1.59 18.62
N LEU A 79 4.27 -1.42 17.74
CA LEU A 79 4.57 -2.37 16.67
C LEU A 79 4.90 -3.75 17.23
N ALA A 80 5.73 -3.82 18.30
CA ALA A 80 6.12 -5.09 18.91
C ALA A 80 4.94 -5.89 19.46
N SER A 81 3.90 -5.22 19.95
CA SER A 81 2.69 -5.83 20.51
C SER A 81 1.70 -6.33 19.47
N ALA A 82 1.87 -6.00 18.20
CA ALA A 82 0.92 -6.31 17.13
C ALA A 82 1.27 -7.63 16.42
N GLU A 83 0.24 -8.30 15.92
CA GLU A 83 0.34 -9.54 15.13
C GLU A 83 0.40 -9.26 13.63
N ALA A 84 -0.13 -8.11 13.20
CA ALA A 84 -0.13 -7.64 11.82
C ALA A 84 -0.05 -6.10 11.79
N LEU A 85 0.28 -5.55 10.63
CA LEU A 85 0.39 -4.11 10.40
C LEU A 85 -0.54 -3.66 9.30
N PHE A 86 -1.23 -2.52 9.53
CA PHE A 86 -1.93 -1.78 8.50
C PHE A 86 -1.32 -0.38 8.35
N MET A 87 -0.75 -0.10 7.20
CA MET A 87 -0.18 1.20 6.83
C MET A 87 -1.25 1.99 6.06
N GLY A 88 -1.74 3.05 6.67
CA GLY A 88 -2.83 3.87 6.13
C GLY A 88 -2.42 4.76 4.96
N GLY A 89 -3.43 5.29 4.30
CA GLY A 89 -3.28 6.28 3.23
C GLY A 89 -3.18 7.73 3.73
N GLY A 90 -2.88 8.62 2.79
CA GLY A 90 -2.66 10.05 2.98
C GLY A 90 -1.48 10.51 2.14
N ASN A 91 -0.68 11.44 2.62
CA ASN A 91 0.50 11.92 1.90
C ASN A 91 1.68 10.98 2.08
N THR A 92 2.18 10.42 0.97
CA THR A 92 3.26 9.42 0.95
C THR A 92 4.58 9.97 1.46
N TYR A 93 4.90 11.22 1.16
CA TYR A 93 6.13 11.87 1.64
C TYR A 93 6.10 12.09 3.15
N ALA A 94 4.96 12.54 3.68
CA ALA A 94 4.78 12.68 5.12
C ALA A 94 4.86 11.32 5.84
N LEU A 95 4.26 10.28 5.26
CA LEU A 95 4.36 8.92 5.77
C LEU A 95 5.82 8.48 5.87
N LEU A 96 6.56 8.51 4.76
CA LEU A 96 7.95 8.04 4.74
C LEU A 96 8.84 8.84 5.71
N LYS A 97 8.71 10.16 5.73
CA LYS A 97 9.46 11.02 6.66
C LYS A 97 9.22 10.62 8.11
N ARG A 98 7.97 10.45 8.52
CA ARG A 98 7.60 10.08 9.89
C ARG A 98 8.02 8.65 10.24
N LEU A 99 8.01 7.73 9.28
CA LEU A 99 8.55 6.38 9.47
C LEU A 99 10.07 6.40 9.70
N GLU A 100 10.81 7.24 8.97
CA GLU A 100 12.25 7.43 9.19
C GLU A 100 12.54 8.05 10.56
N GLU A 101 11.89 9.15 10.89
CA GLU A 101 12.05 9.88 12.16
C GLU A 101 11.74 9.01 13.40
N SER A 102 10.81 8.07 13.26
CA SER A 102 10.40 7.16 14.35
C SER A 102 11.16 5.84 14.41
N GLY A 103 12.07 5.57 13.46
CA GLY A 103 12.75 4.28 13.35
C GLY A 103 11.87 3.13 12.86
N LEU A 104 10.68 3.43 12.37
CA LEU A 104 9.72 2.42 11.90
C LEU A 104 10.11 1.79 10.57
N VAL A 105 10.91 2.43 9.73
CA VAL A 105 11.30 1.86 8.41
C VAL A 105 11.94 0.48 8.59
N GLU A 106 13.01 0.41 9.37
CA GLU A 106 13.75 -0.84 9.58
C GLU A 106 12.95 -1.85 10.42
N ALA A 107 12.22 -1.38 11.45
CA ALA A 107 11.43 -2.23 12.32
C ALA A 107 10.27 -2.91 11.57
N VAL A 108 9.53 -2.17 10.74
CA VAL A 108 8.44 -2.69 9.89
C VAL A 108 9.01 -3.66 8.87
N ARG A 109 10.10 -3.26 8.18
CA ARG A 109 10.76 -4.10 7.19
C ARG A 109 11.19 -5.44 7.79
N ALA A 110 11.88 -5.43 8.91
CA ALA A 110 12.35 -6.64 9.59
C ALA A 110 11.18 -7.56 9.95
N ARG A 111 10.11 -7.03 10.54
CA ARG A 111 8.95 -7.82 10.93
C ARG A 111 8.16 -8.38 9.74
N ALA A 112 7.95 -7.58 8.70
CA ALA A 112 7.25 -8.04 7.50
C ALA A 112 8.04 -9.14 6.77
N LEU A 113 9.38 -9.01 6.70
CA LEU A 113 10.25 -10.04 6.15
C LEU A 113 10.30 -11.31 7.01
N ALA A 114 10.04 -11.20 8.31
CA ALA A 114 9.91 -12.33 9.25
C ALA A 114 8.50 -12.97 9.24
N GLY A 115 7.59 -12.54 8.36
CA GLY A 115 6.27 -13.14 8.19
C GLY A 115 5.11 -12.42 8.89
N MET A 116 5.32 -11.25 9.49
CA MET A 116 4.20 -10.42 9.95
C MET A 116 3.40 -9.92 8.74
N PRO A 117 2.08 -10.16 8.67
CA PRO A 117 1.26 -9.63 7.61
C PRO A 117 1.32 -8.11 7.54
N TYR A 118 1.54 -7.59 6.33
CA TYR A 118 1.54 -6.17 6.02
C TYR A 118 0.35 -5.84 5.13
N MET A 119 -0.45 -4.90 5.52
CA MET A 119 -1.51 -4.31 4.69
C MET A 119 -1.15 -2.86 4.41
N GLY A 120 -1.24 -2.45 3.15
CA GLY A 120 -1.05 -1.07 2.72
C GLY A 120 -2.28 -0.54 1.99
N ALA A 121 -2.63 0.72 2.21
CA ALA A 121 -3.64 1.43 1.43
C ALA A 121 -3.07 2.75 0.91
N SER A 122 -3.20 3.01 -0.40
CA SER A 122 -2.73 4.26 -1.02
C SER A 122 -1.25 4.53 -0.71
N ALA A 123 -0.93 5.58 0.07
CA ALA A 123 0.44 5.86 0.54
C ALA A 123 1.09 4.64 1.20
N GLY A 124 0.33 3.87 1.99
CA GLY A 124 0.81 2.64 2.61
C GLY A 124 1.13 1.54 1.61
N SER A 125 0.46 1.49 0.47
CA SER A 125 0.84 0.60 -0.64
C SER A 125 2.08 1.11 -1.35
N ASN A 126 2.19 2.42 -1.57
CA ASN A 126 3.33 3.02 -2.26
C ASN A 126 4.65 2.78 -1.50
N VAL A 127 4.68 3.00 -0.17
CA VAL A 127 5.89 2.78 0.64
C VAL A 127 6.31 1.32 0.76
N ALA A 128 5.47 0.34 0.37
CA ALA A 128 5.86 -1.06 0.33
C ALA A 128 6.88 -1.38 -0.77
N GLY A 129 6.97 -0.56 -1.80
CA GLY A 129 7.92 -0.65 -2.89
C GLY A 129 9.36 -0.29 -2.51
N PRO A 130 10.29 -0.34 -3.48
CA PRO A 130 11.69 0.04 -3.27
C PRO A 130 11.87 1.53 -2.98
N ASN A 131 11.03 2.37 -3.55
CA ASN A 131 11.02 3.82 -3.36
C ASN A 131 9.62 4.39 -3.59
N ILE A 132 9.41 5.67 -3.28
CA ILE A 132 8.13 6.36 -3.42
C ILE A 132 8.03 7.23 -4.69
N LEU A 133 8.93 7.09 -5.65
CA LEU A 133 9.02 7.97 -6.83
C LEU A 133 7.83 7.85 -7.79
N THR A 134 6.95 6.87 -7.58
CA THR A 134 5.71 6.69 -8.35
C THR A 134 4.46 7.19 -7.61
N THR A 135 4.63 7.94 -6.51
CA THR A 135 3.49 8.56 -5.80
C THR A 135 2.85 9.68 -6.63
N ASN A 136 1.56 9.91 -6.38
CA ASN A 136 0.82 11.03 -6.97
C ASN A 136 0.79 12.26 -6.06
N ASP A 137 1.37 12.16 -4.88
CA ASP A 137 1.33 13.21 -3.86
C ASP A 137 2.33 14.33 -4.14
N TRP A 138 2.14 15.45 -3.48
CA TRP A 138 3.10 16.54 -3.47
C TRP A 138 4.01 16.42 -2.24
N ASN A 139 5.29 16.72 -2.43
CA ASN A 139 6.29 16.72 -1.38
C ASN A 139 6.20 18.00 -0.52
N VAL A 140 5.14 18.12 0.25
CA VAL A 140 4.87 19.29 1.11
C VAL A 140 5.70 19.31 2.40
N VAL A 141 6.43 18.22 2.68
CA VAL A 141 7.27 18.09 3.90
C VAL A 141 8.77 18.17 3.62
N ALA A 142 9.14 18.51 2.37
CA ALA A 142 10.52 18.61 1.91
C ALA A 142 11.38 17.38 2.23
N LEU A 143 10.83 16.18 1.97
CA LEU A 143 11.57 14.93 2.08
C LEU A 143 12.62 14.87 0.95
N ASP A 144 13.86 14.51 1.27
CA ASP A 144 14.99 14.44 0.34
C ASP A 144 15.47 13.01 0.05
N ARG A 145 14.92 12.02 0.73
CA ARG A 145 15.18 10.59 0.56
C ARG A 145 13.90 9.88 0.15
N PHE A 146 14.00 9.02 -0.85
CA PHE A 146 12.82 8.39 -1.45
C PHE A 146 12.83 6.85 -1.35
N GLY A 147 13.91 6.26 -0.81
CA GLY A 147 13.99 4.83 -0.51
C GLY A 147 12.94 4.44 0.52
N ALA A 148 12.21 3.35 0.28
CA ALA A 148 11.09 2.95 1.10
C ALA A 148 11.29 1.54 1.72
N LEU A 149 10.22 0.84 2.07
CA LEU A 149 10.31 -0.42 2.82
C LEU A 149 10.93 -1.58 2.02
N GLY A 150 10.84 -1.58 0.68
CA GLY A 150 11.41 -2.64 -0.16
C GLY A 150 10.84 -4.04 0.15
N LEU A 151 9.57 -4.12 0.50
CA LEU A 151 8.88 -5.39 0.77
C LEU A 151 8.54 -6.15 -0.50
N VAL A 152 8.37 -5.42 -1.60
CA VAL A 152 8.11 -5.95 -2.95
C VAL A 152 9.14 -5.37 -3.93
N PRO A 153 9.49 -6.08 -5.04
CA PRO A 153 10.53 -5.64 -5.97
C PRO A 153 10.00 -4.68 -7.06
N PHE A 154 8.82 -4.14 -6.90
CA PHE A 154 8.17 -3.23 -7.84
C PHE A 154 7.61 -2.00 -7.12
N ASN A 155 7.44 -0.91 -7.86
CA ASN A 155 6.78 0.29 -7.38
C ASN A 155 5.27 0.21 -7.59
N ILE A 156 4.53 1.00 -6.82
CA ILE A 156 3.08 1.04 -6.91
C ILE A 156 2.64 2.47 -7.24
N ASN A 157 1.72 2.61 -8.19
CA ASN A 157 0.98 3.84 -8.41
C ASN A 157 -0.47 3.60 -8.00
N PRO A 158 -0.84 3.92 -6.74
CA PRO A 158 -2.23 3.79 -6.29
C PRO A 158 -3.09 4.88 -6.93
N HIS A 159 -4.42 4.68 -6.89
CA HIS A 159 -5.38 5.57 -7.55
C HIS A 159 -5.09 5.72 -9.04
N TYR A 160 -4.58 4.65 -9.66
CA TYR A 160 -4.34 4.67 -11.09
C TYR A 160 -5.68 4.85 -11.83
N LYS A 161 -5.65 5.74 -12.79
CA LYS A 161 -6.80 6.00 -13.65
C LYS A 161 -6.29 6.20 -15.06
N GLU A 162 -6.84 5.44 -15.98
CA GLU A 162 -6.59 5.67 -17.41
C GLU A 162 -7.21 7.00 -17.84
N THR A 163 -6.46 7.79 -18.57
CA THR A 163 -6.96 9.08 -19.07
C THR A 163 -7.88 8.83 -20.25
N ASP A 164 -9.00 9.54 -20.29
CA ASP A 164 -9.87 9.55 -21.46
C ASP A 164 -9.03 9.93 -22.70
N PRO A 165 -9.04 9.10 -23.77
CA PRO A 165 -8.30 9.39 -25.00
C PRO A 165 -8.56 10.78 -25.58
N ALA A 166 -9.76 11.32 -25.42
CA ALA A 166 -10.10 12.68 -25.87
C ALA A 166 -9.37 13.78 -25.07
N MET A 167 -9.00 13.51 -23.83
CA MET A 167 -8.30 14.44 -22.94
C MET A 167 -6.79 14.26 -22.93
N ALA A 168 -6.28 13.10 -23.34
CA ALA A 168 -4.86 12.77 -23.30
C ALA A 168 -3.97 13.80 -24.03
N PRO A 169 -4.35 14.41 -25.18
CA PRO A 169 -3.53 15.43 -25.84
C PRO A 169 -3.42 16.74 -25.07
N TYR A 170 -4.25 16.98 -24.06
CA TYR A 170 -4.34 18.25 -23.34
C TYR A 170 -3.89 18.18 -21.88
N SER A 171 -3.56 16.99 -21.39
CA SER A 171 -3.18 16.79 -20.00
C SER A 171 -2.13 15.69 -19.86
N GLU A 172 -1.25 15.84 -18.88
CA GLU A 172 -0.33 14.78 -18.47
C GLU A 172 -1.11 13.58 -17.92
N THR A 173 -0.85 12.40 -18.46
CA THR A 173 -1.50 11.16 -18.05
C THR A 173 -0.71 10.44 -16.97
N ARG A 174 -1.32 9.45 -16.29
CA ARG A 174 -0.60 8.55 -15.39
C ARG A 174 0.46 7.74 -16.13
N ASP A 175 0.17 7.34 -17.37
CA ASP A 175 1.11 6.61 -18.22
C ASP A 175 2.33 7.45 -18.55
N ASP A 176 2.17 8.78 -18.83
CA ASP A 176 3.28 9.68 -19.08
C ASP A 176 4.21 9.80 -17.87
N ARG A 177 3.66 9.95 -16.67
CA ARG A 177 4.44 10.01 -15.42
C ARG A 177 5.20 8.71 -15.15
N ILE A 178 4.59 7.55 -15.40
CA ILE A 178 5.27 6.27 -15.27
C ILE A 178 6.33 6.10 -16.36
N ARG A 179 6.10 6.61 -17.57
CA ARG A 179 7.10 6.64 -18.64
C ARG A 179 8.31 7.52 -18.27
N GLU A 180 8.08 8.68 -17.67
CA GLU A 180 9.15 9.52 -17.13
C GLU A 180 9.94 8.79 -16.02
N TYR A 181 9.25 8.11 -15.10
CA TYR A 181 9.91 7.27 -14.10
C TYR A 181 10.82 6.24 -14.78
N HIS A 182 10.36 5.57 -15.81
CA HIS A 182 11.13 4.56 -16.56
C HIS A 182 12.24 5.14 -17.44
N ALA A 183 12.29 6.46 -17.68
CA ALA A 183 13.43 7.07 -18.38
C ALA A 183 14.75 6.89 -17.60
N VAL A 184 14.66 6.87 -16.25
CA VAL A 184 15.84 6.81 -15.36
C VAL A 184 15.81 5.65 -14.37
N ASN A 185 14.69 4.91 -14.24
CA ASN A 185 14.52 3.79 -13.32
C ASN A 185 14.15 2.52 -14.07
N ALA A 186 14.50 1.35 -13.54
CA ALA A 186 14.22 0.05 -14.16
C ALA A 186 13.14 -0.77 -13.44
N ASN A 187 12.78 -0.43 -12.20
CA ASN A 187 11.82 -1.19 -11.43
C ASN A 187 10.45 -1.22 -12.12
N PRO A 188 9.79 -2.38 -12.21
CA PRO A 188 8.40 -2.43 -12.67
C PRO A 188 7.50 -1.54 -11.83
N VAL A 189 6.44 -1.02 -12.42
CA VAL A 189 5.41 -0.23 -11.73
C VAL A 189 4.06 -0.91 -11.92
N VAL A 190 3.31 -1.05 -10.82
CA VAL A 190 1.94 -1.56 -10.87
C VAL A 190 0.98 -0.43 -10.54
N GLY A 191 0.18 -0.03 -11.52
CA GLY A 191 -0.94 0.89 -11.36
C GLY A 191 -2.16 0.15 -10.81
N LEU A 192 -2.70 0.61 -9.69
CA LEU A 192 -3.88 0.03 -9.05
C LEU A 192 -5.10 0.92 -9.29
N GLU A 193 -6.09 0.44 -10.06
CA GLU A 193 -7.40 1.11 -10.16
C GLU A 193 -8.12 1.06 -8.80
N GLU A 194 -9.04 2.01 -8.55
CA GLU A 194 -9.83 2.00 -7.31
C GLU A 194 -10.62 0.70 -7.15
N GLY A 195 -10.56 0.14 -5.94
CA GLY A 195 -11.19 -1.15 -5.64
C GLY A 195 -10.35 -2.37 -6.02
N SER A 196 -9.15 -2.19 -6.59
CA SER A 196 -8.19 -3.28 -6.80
C SER A 196 -7.19 -3.39 -5.65
N TRP A 197 -6.63 -4.58 -5.48
CA TRP A 197 -5.50 -4.84 -4.59
C TRP A 197 -4.59 -5.94 -5.14
N LEU A 198 -3.39 -6.03 -4.59
CA LEU A 198 -2.47 -7.12 -4.81
C LEU A 198 -2.33 -7.95 -3.53
N VAL A 199 -2.27 -9.25 -3.70
CA VAL A 199 -1.84 -10.18 -2.64
C VAL A 199 -0.49 -10.76 -3.02
N VAL A 200 0.50 -10.57 -2.14
CA VAL A 200 1.84 -11.18 -2.29
C VAL A 200 1.97 -12.25 -1.22
N GLN A 201 2.03 -13.48 -1.67
CA GLN A 201 2.15 -14.64 -0.79
C GLN A 201 2.91 -15.76 -1.52
N ASP A 202 3.77 -16.50 -0.81
CA ASP A 202 4.53 -17.65 -1.34
C ASP A 202 5.33 -17.33 -2.61
N GLY A 203 5.80 -16.08 -2.72
CA GLY A 203 6.57 -15.60 -3.87
C GLY A 203 5.72 -15.30 -5.12
N ALA A 204 4.40 -15.42 -5.04
CA ALA A 204 3.46 -15.03 -6.10
C ALA A 204 2.85 -13.66 -5.80
N VAL A 205 2.55 -12.91 -6.85
CA VAL A 205 1.78 -11.67 -6.80
C VAL A 205 0.51 -11.88 -7.60
N THR A 206 -0.63 -11.74 -6.96
CA THR A 206 -1.96 -11.92 -7.58
C THR A 206 -2.73 -10.62 -7.51
N ALA A 207 -3.31 -10.19 -8.63
CA ALA A 207 -4.29 -9.12 -8.67
C ALA A 207 -5.64 -9.64 -8.17
N ASP A 208 -6.36 -8.82 -7.40
CA ASP A 208 -7.69 -9.18 -6.91
C ASP A 208 -8.53 -7.91 -6.70
N GLY A 209 -9.79 -8.08 -6.31
CA GLY A 209 -10.72 -6.99 -6.05
C GLY A 209 -11.78 -6.81 -7.12
N GLY A 210 -12.37 -5.61 -7.16
CA GLY A 210 -13.43 -5.25 -8.12
C GLY A 210 -12.94 -4.52 -9.37
N ALA A 211 -11.60 -4.31 -9.52
CA ALA A 211 -11.02 -3.52 -10.60
C ALA A 211 -9.69 -4.13 -11.07
N ARG A 212 -9.21 -3.65 -12.21
CA ARG A 212 -8.00 -4.14 -12.86
C ARG A 212 -6.74 -3.50 -12.27
N VAL A 213 -5.60 -4.11 -12.59
CA VAL A 213 -4.28 -3.53 -12.38
C VAL A 213 -3.51 -3.46 -13.68
N LYS A 214 -2.63 -2.45 -13.82
CA LYS A 214 -1.82 -2.26 -15.04
C LYS A 214 -0.34 -2.37 -14.68
N LEU A 215 0.36 -3.29 -15.33
CA LEU A 215 1.79 -3.51 -15.12
C LEU A 215 2.57 -2.77 -16.21
N PHE A 216 3.52 -1.96 -15.76
CA PHE A 216 4.46 -1.22 -16.60
C PHE A 216 5.87 -1.75 -16.41
N ARG A 217 6.59 -1.96 -17.51
CA ARG A 217 8.01 -2.26 -17.53
C ARG A 217 8.74 -1.33 -18.48
N ARG A 218 9.97 -1.02 -18.13
CA ARG A 218 10.81 -0.16 -18.96
C ARG A 218 11.00 -0.75 -20.35
N GLY A 219 10.60 -0.01 -21.39
CA GLY A 219 10.76 -0.43 -22.79
C GLY A 219 9.74 -1.44 -23.30
N GLU A 220 8.70 -1.76 -22.50
CA GLU A 220 7.62 -2.67 -22.90
C GLU A 220 6.28 -1.92 -22.94
N GLU A 221 5.34 -2.43 -23.73
CA GLU A 221 3.95 -1.94 -23.69
C GLU A 221 3.29 -2.38 -22.37
N PRO A 222 2.53 -1.50 -21.71
CA PRO A 222 1.85 -1.83 -20.47
C PRO A 222 0.79 -2.92 -20.64
N VAL A 223 0.67 -3.82 -19.68
CA VAL A 223 -0.25 -4.97 -19.73
C VAL A 223 -1.26 -4.87 -18.58
N TRP A 224 -2.55 -5.08 -18.93
CA TRP A 224 -3.65 -5.17 -17.98
C TRP A 224 -3.81 -6.59 -17.41
N TYR A 225 -4.10 -6.66 -16.12
CA TYR A 225 -4.42 -7.89 -15.38
C TYR A 225 -5.77 -7.75 -14.71
N GLN A 226 -6.56 -8.83 -14.77
CA GLN A 226 -7.88 -8.91 -14.17
C GLN A 226 -7.77 -9.49 -12.74
N PRO A 227 -8.80 -9.32 -11.88
CA PRO A 227 -8.88 -10.05 -10.62
C PRO A 227 -8.68 -11.57 -10.82
N GLY A 228 -7.82 -12.17 -10.01
CA GLY A 228 -7.40 -13.57 -10.10
C GLY A 228 -6.12 -13.80 -10.92
N ASP A 229 -5.67 -12.84 -11.73
CA ASP A 229 -4.47 -12.99 -12.54
C ASP A 229 -3.19 -12.91 -11.70
N ARG A 230 -2.18 -13.71 -12.06
CA ARG A 230 -0.83 -13.61 -11.50
C ARG A 230 0.02 -12.64 -12.31
N LEU A 231 0.68 -11.71 -11.60
CA LEU A 231 1.60 -10.76 -12.21
C LEU A 231 3.02 -11.35 -12.27
N PRO A 232 3.70 -11.30 -13.43
CA PRO A 232 5.08 -11.75 -13.59
C PRO A 232 6.08 -10.67 -13.11
N VAL A 233 5.94 -10.21 -11.87
CA VAL A 233 6.84 -9.22 -11.22
C VAL A 233 7.84 -9.99 -10.33
N ARG A 234 9.12 -9.90 -10.71
CA ARG A 234 10.24 -10.52 -9.99
C ARG A 234 11.35 -9.50 -9.81
#